data_95ddeb70854592637765ffd3ffa6d0d4
#
_entry.id   95ddeb70854592637765ffd3ffa6d0d4
#
_cell.length_a   1.000
_cell.length_b   1.000
_cell.length_c   1.000
_cell.angle_alpha   90.00
_cell.angle_beta   90.00
_cell.angle_gamma   90.00
#
_symmetry.space_group_name_H-M   'P 1'
#
loop_
_entity.id
_entity.type
_entity.pdbx_description
1 polymer ?
#
loop_
_entity_poly.entity_id
_entity_poly.type
_entity_poly.pdbx_seq_one_letter_code
_entity_poly.pdbx_strand_id
1 'polypeptide(L)'
;MKKVLFTFCCFLVTLQTFAQLSDQSTISLLTCEPGPAVYAKFGHTAIRITDPQNDFDIVFHYGIFDFSSDHFIARFVKGETDYQLGALPFRYFMPEYVERNSSVYEQKLNLTSDEKQKIYDALIENYQPENRIYRYNFIYDNCATRPFFLLIRNQAENITFNLPHTQTTYRTIIEEYVGYNN
;
A
#
# COMPACT_ATOMS: atom_id res chain seq x y z
N MET A 1 -22.69 32.55 -53.75
CA MET A 1 -21.51 32.60 -52.89
C MET A 1 -21.82 31.77 -51.65
N LYS A 2 -21.26 30.55 -51.55
CA LYS A 2 -21.44 29.64 -50.41
C LYS A 2 -20.36 29.92 -49.38
N LYS A 3 -20.73 30.35 -48.17
CA LYS A 3 -19.83 30.54 -47.04
C LYS A 3 -19.53 29.17 -46.43
N VAL A 4 -18.26 28.72 -46.52
CA VAL A 4 -17.78 27.54 -45.85
C VAL A 4 -17.40 27.93 -44.42
N LEU A 5 -18.18 27.45 -43.45
CA LEU A 5 -17.89 27.62 -42.01
C LEU A 5 -16.88 26.56 -41.60
N PHE A 6 -15.64 26.98 -41.35
CA PHE A 6 -14.55 26.10 -40.86
C PHE A 6 -14.69 25.99 -39.35
N THR A 7 -15.25 24.87 -38.85
CA THR A 7 -15.33 24.58 -37.42
C THR A 7 -13.99 24.01 -36.97
N PHE A 8 -13.21 24.83 -36.27
CA PHE A 8 -11.95 24.40 -35.63
C PHE A 8 -12.29 23.64 -34.35
N CYS A 9 -12.22 22.31 -34.38
CA CYS A 9 -12.43 21.44 -33.22
C CYS A 9 -11.12 21.42 -32.42
N CYS A 10 -11.01 22.26 -31.35
CA CYS A 10 -9.92 22.19 -30.39
C CYS A 10 -10.05 20.90 -29.60
N PHE A 11 -9.22 19.92 -29.90
CA PHE A 11 -9.04 18.72 -29.08
C PHE A 11 -8.25 19.12 -27.82
N LEU A 12 -8.94 19.38 -26.72
CA LEU A 12 -8.35 19.56 -25.40
C LEU A 12 -7.81 18.19 -24.94
N VAL A 13 -6.55 17.93 -25.21
CA VAL A 13 -5.82 16.83 -24.55
C VAL A 13 -5.60 17.26 -23.10
N THR A 14 -6.41 16.77 -22.19
CA THR A 14 -6.16 16.90 -20.76
C THR A 14 -4.97 16.00 -20.41
N LEU A 15 -3.78 16.57 -20.37
CA LEU A 15 -2.64 15.94 -19.73
C LEU A 15 -3.00 15.82 -18.23
N GLN A 16 -3.27 14.61 -17.78
CA GLN A 16 -3.33 14.33 -16.36
C GLN A 16 -1.88 14.42 -15.82
N THR A 17 -1.52 15.61 -15.35
CA THR A 17 -0.27 15.78 -14.61
C THR A 17 -0.52 15.24 -13.20
N PHE A 18 0.05 14.09 -12.88
CA PHE A 18 0.19 13.66 -11.49
C PHE A 18 0.99 14.74 -10.74
N ALA A 19 0.61 15.01 -9.49
CA ALA A 19 1.35 15.96 -8.68
C ALA A 19 2.81 15.49 -8.55
N GLN A 20 3.75 16.36 -8.88
CA GLN A 20 5.16 16.05 -8.78
C GLN A 20 5.61 16.16 -7.33
N LEU A 21 6.30 15.13 -6.83
CA LEU A 21 6.94 15.18 -5.51
C LEU A 21 8.12 16.16 -5.54
N SER A 22 8.28 16.90 -4.44
CA SER A 22 9.45 17.78 -4.28
C SER A 22 10.73 16.99 -3.99
N ASP A 23 11.88 17.62 -4.11
CA ASP A 23 13.17 17.02 -3.74
C ASP A 23 13.27 16.70 -2.25
N GLN A 24 12.49 17.40 -1.41
CA GLN A 24 12.40 17.17 0.04
C GLN A 24 11.48 16.00 0.42
N SER A 25 10.80 15.41 -0.55
CA SER A 25 9.94 14.26 -0.30
C SER A 25 10.72 13.06 0.23
N THR A 26 10.08 12.28 1.09
CA THR A 26 10.60 10.99 1.54
C THR A 26 9.55 9.90 1.39
N ILE A 27 10.01 8.68 1.08
CA ILE A 27 9.19 7.49 1.10
C ILE A 27 9.73 6.56 2.18
N SER A 28 8.83 6.08 3.05
CA SER A 28 9.16 5.20 4.16
C SER A 28 8.30 3.95 4.13
N LEU A 29 8.89 2.83 4.52
CA LEU A 29 8.16 1.61 4.83
C LEU A 29 7.79 1.63 6.32
N LEU A 30 6.50 1.46 6.61
CA LEU A 30 6.01 1.30 7.97
C LEU A 30 5.78 -0.19 8.25
N THR A 31 6.37 -0.67 9.35
CA THR A 31 6.14 -2.01 9.89
C THR A 31 5.43 -1.87 11.22
N CYS A 32 4.22 -2.36 11.30
CA CYS A 32 3.37 -2.25 12.48
C CYS A 32 3.32 -3.59 13.21
N GLU A 33 3.56 -3.57 14.52
CA GLU A 33 3.51 -4.78 15.35
C GLU A 33 2.11 -5.40 15.40
N PRO A 34 2.05 -6.72 15.71
CA PRO A 34 0.80 -7.42 15.97
C PRO A 34 -0.06 -6.74 17.03
N GLY A 35 -1.35 -6.98 16.95
CA GLY A 35 -2.34 -6.52 17.92
C GLY A 35 -3.23 -7.67 18.43
N PRO A 36 -4.09 -7.41 19.41
CA PRO A 36 -4.91 -8.45 20.04
C PRO A 36 -6.03 -8.98 19.14
N ALA A 37 -6.51 -8.17 18.20
CA ALA A 37 -7.58 -8.58 17.29
C ALA A 37 -7.10 -9.61 16.27
N VAL A 38 -7.99 -10.53 15.86
CA VAL A 38 -7.67 -11.64 14.95
C VAL A 38 -7.02 -11.15 13.66
N TYR A 39 -7.56 -10.09 13.06
CA TYR A 39 -7.02 -9.49 11.82
C TYR A 39 -5.69 -8.76 12.01
N ALA A 40 -5.33 -8.42 13.26
CA ALA A 40 -4.09 -7.71 13.59
C ALA A 40 -2.96 -8.64 14.08
N LYS A 41 -3.21 -9.95 14.21
CA LYS A 41 -2.27 -10.93 14.77
C LYS A 41 -0.93 -11.01 14.04
N PHE A 42 -0.90 -10.69 12.76
CA PHE A 42 0.31 -10.78 11.92
C PHE A 42 0.96 -9.43 11.66
N GLY A 43 0.53 -8.38 12.38
CA GLY A 43 1.00 -7.03 12.15
C GLY A 43 0.48 -6.45 10.83
N HIS A 44 1.11 -5.35 10.37
CA HIS A 44 0.72 -4.67 9.14
C HIS A 44 1.91 -3.98 8.49
N THR A 45 1.84 -3.79 7.17
CA THR A 45 2.84 -3.05 6.41
C THR A 45 2.15 -1.95 5.59
N ALA A 46 2.75 -0.75 5.59
CA ALA A 46 2.25 0.38 4.83
C ALA A 46 3.40 1.19 4.22
N ILE A 47 3.09 2.04 3.24
CA ILE A 47 4.03 2.99 2.64
C ILE A 47 3.59 4.39 3.05
N ARG A 48 4.49 5.15 3.69
CA ARG A 48 4.28 6.56 4.01
C ARG A 48 5.04 7.42 3.02
N ILE A 49 4.39 8.44 2.49
CA ILE A 49 5.01 9.47 1.67
C ILE A 49 4.84 10.80 2.38
N THR A 50 5.95 11.48 2.62
CA THR A 50 5.95 12.85 3.14
C THR A 50 6.55 13.79 2.11
N ASP A 51 5.95 14.94 1.93
CA ASP A 51 6.47 16.03 1.11
C ASP A 51 6.16 17.35 1.81
N PRO A 52 7.07 17.83 2.68
CA PRO A 52 6.84 19.04 3.46
C PRO A 52 6.63 20.30 2.62
N GLN A 53 7.18 20.34 1.41
CA GLN A 53 7.04 21.48 0.50
C GLN A 53 5.61 21.57 -0.06
N ASN A 54 4.93 20.44 -0.22
CA ASN A 54 3.57 20.34 -0.73
C ASN A 54 2.53 20.07 0.38
N ASP A 55 2.91 20.19 1.67
CA ASP A 55 2.06 19.88 2.84
C ASP A 55 1.41 18.48 2.74
N PHE A 56 2.20 17.49 2.37
CA PHE A 56 1.74 16.15 2.06
C PHE A 56 2.35 15.14 3.05
N ASP A 57 1.51 14.39 3.77
CA ASP A 57 1.90 13.31 4.70
C ASP A 57 0.82 12.24 4.70
N ILE A 58 0.94 11.28 3.79
CA ILE A 58 -0.07 10.25 3.49
C ILE A 58 0.52 8.87 3.67
N VAL A 59 -0.30 7.98 4.23
CA VAL A 59 -0.02 6.54 4.32
C VAL A 59 -0.91 5.79 3.33
N PHE A 60 -0.26 4.99 2.49
CA PHE A 60 -0.91 4.04 1.59
C PHE A 60 -0.79 2.63 2.18
N HIS A 61 -1.91 1.91 2.35
CA HIS A 61 -1.88 0.58 2.92
C HIS A 61 -2.92 -0.36 2.29
N TYR A 62 -2.53 -1.62 2.09
CA TYR A 62 -3.33 -2.67 1.47
C TYR A 62 -4.10 -3.50 2.51
N GLY A 63 -4.83 -2.83 3.41
CA GLY A 63 -5.48 -3.50 4.53
C GLY A 63 -6.94 -3.11 4.73
N ILE A 64 -7.52 -2.33 3.82
CA ILE A 64 -8.92 -1.93 3.94
C ILE A 64 -9.82 -3.05 3.44
N PHE A 65 -10.81 -3.42 4.24
CA PHE A 65 -11.84 -4.39 3.89
C PHE A 65 -13.18 -4.00 4.53
N ASP A 66 -14.26 -4.54 3.99
CA ASP A 66 -15.62 -4.22 4.43
C ASP A 66 -16.21 -5.40 5.20
N PHE A 67 -16.31 -5.25 6.53
CA PHE A 67 -16.97 -6.22 7.41
C PHE A 67 -18.47 -6.34 7.17
N SER A 68 -19.12 -5.33 6.60
CA SER A 68 -20.56 -5.31 6.34
C SER A 68 -20.97 -6.10 5.11
N SER A 69 -19.98 -6.57 4.31
CA SER A 69 -20.25 -7.36 3.12
C SER A 69 -20.92 -8.69 3.46
N ASP A 70 -21.87 -9.12 2.63
CA ASP A 70 -22.64 -10.34 2.81
C ASP A 70 -21.73 -11.56 3.06
N HIS A 71 -22.05 -12.32 4.09
CA HIS A 71 -21.34 -13.53 4.48
C HIS A 71 -19.82 -13.34 4.71
N PHE A 72 -19.38 -12.15 5.15
CA PHE A 72 -17.96 -11.79 5.32
C PHE A 72 -17.15 -12.90 6.01
N ILE A 73 -17.60 -13.40 7.17
CA ILE A 73 -16.85 -14.42 7.92
C ILE A 73 -16.69 -15.71 7.12
N ALA A 74 -17.74 -16.18 6.44
CA ALA A 74 -17.66 -17.39 5.63
C ALA A 74 -16.73 -17.20 4.41
N ARG A 75 -16.77 -16.04 3.78
CA ARG A 75 -15.88 -15.67 2.67
C ARG A 75 -14.44 -15.51 3.14
N PHE A 76 -14.23 -14.91 4.30
CA PHE A 76 -12.91 -14.76 4.91
C PHE A 76 -12.24 -16.12 5.15
N VAL A 77 -12.96 -17.06 5.79
CA VAL A 77 -12.45 -18.42 6.04
C VAL A 77 -12.14 -19.18 4.75
N LYS A 78 -12.90 -18.93 3.68
CA LYS A 78 -12.66 -19.53 2.36
C LYS A 78 -11.56 -18.82 1.55
N GLY A 79 -11.03 -17.69 2.02
CA GLY A 79 -10.10 -16.86 1.25
C GLY A 79 -10.75 -16.13 0.06
N GLU A 80 -12.04 -15.82 0.18
CA GLU A 80 -12.86 -15.18 -0.88
C GLU A 80 -13.15 -13.70 -0.58
N THR A 81 -12.42 -13.08 0.36
CA THR A 81 -12.59 -11.66 0.70
C THR A 81 -11.79 -10.76 -0.23
N ASP A 82 -12.41 -9.65 -0.61
CA ASP A 82 -11.75 -8.59 -1.35
C ASP A 82 -11.27 -7.51 -0.38
N TYR A 83 -10.03 -7.11 -0.55
CA TYR A 83 -9.39 -6.00 0.16
C TYR A 83 -9.11 -4.88 -0.82
N GLN A 84 -8.77 -3.71 -0.31
CA GLN A 84 -8.42 -2.58 -1.15
C GLN A 84 -7.25 -1.77 -0.58
N LEU A 85 -6.56 -1.08 -1.49
CA LEU A 85 -5.62 -0.04 -1.13
C LEU A 85 -6.37 1.15 -0.55
N GLY A 86 -5.98 1.58 0.65
CA GLY A 86 -6.42 2.81 1.28
C GLY A 86 -5.32 3.86 1.28
N ALA A 87 -5.71 5.13 1.33
CA ALA A 87 -4.82 6.26 1.51
C ALA A 87 -5.42 7.20 2.55
N LEU A 88 -4.66 7.54 3.58
CA LEU A 88 -5.10 8.46 4.63
C LEU A 88 -3.93 9.25 5.20
N PRO A 89 -4.18 10.47 5.74
CA PRO A 89 -3.15 11.23 6.44
C PRO A 89 -2.55 10.43 7.61
N PHE A 90 -1.23 10.52 7.80
CA PHE A 90 -0.51 9.80 8.86
C PHE A 90 -1.09 10.05 10.25
N ARG A 91 -1.57 11.28 10.53
CA ARG A 91 -2.23 11.63 11.80
C ARG A 91 -3.48 10.80 12.10
N TYR A 92 -4.13 10.21 11.08
CA TYR A 92 -5.28 9.33 11.25
C TYR A 92 -4.90 7.84 11.21
N PHE A 93 -3.70 7.52 10.73
CA PHE A 93 -3.17 6.16 10.74
C PHE A 93 -2.70 5.74 12.14
N MET A 94 -1.97 6.62 12.84
CA MET A 94 -1.33 6.31 14.11
C MET A 94 -2.26 6.03 15.30
N PRO A 95 -3.43 6.68 15.46
CA PRO A 95 -4.27 6.51 16.65
C PRO A 95 -4.63 5.05 16.97
N GLU A 96 -4.93 4.24 15.96
CA GLU A 96 -5.22 2.81 16.14
C GLU A 96 -4.07 2.06 16.83
N TYR A 97 -2.83 2.35 16.44
CA TYR A 97 -1.64 1.69 17.01
C TYR A 97 -1.34 2.18 18.42
N VAL A 98 -1.55 3.47 18.69
CA VAL A 98 -1.40 4.04 20.03
C VAL A 98 -2.44 3.44 20.99
N GLU A 99 -3.71 3.36 20.58
CA GLU A 99 -4.80 2.82 21.39
C GLU A 99 -4.55 1.35 21.80
N ARG A 100 -4.06 0.53 20.87
CA ARG A 100 -3.76 -0.88 21.14
C ARG A 100 -2.35 -1.14 21.67
N ASN A 101 -1.55 -0.09 21.96
CA ASN A 101 -0.17 -0.16 22.44
C ASN A 101 0.74 -1.01 21.54
N SER A 102 0.57 -0.88 20.22
CA SER A 102 1.42 -1.54 19.20
C SER A 102 2.44 -0.57 18.64
N SER A 103 3.69 -1.01 18.50
CA SER A 103 4.75 -0.18 17.92
C SER A 103 4.59 -0.07 16.39
N VAL A 104 5.01 1.08 15.86
CA VAL A 104 5.14 1.29 14.42
C VAL A 104 6.58 1.70 14.14
N TYR A 105 7.29 0.89 13.38
CA TYR A 105 8.66 1.15 12.94
C TYR A 105 8.64 1.80 11.58
N GLU A 106 9.36 2.91 11.44
CA GLU A 106 9.50 3.62 10.17
C GLU A 106 10.91 3.48 9.61
N GLN A 107 11.02 2.91 8.42
CA GLN A 107 12.26 2.80 7.67
C GLN A 107 12.21 3.73 6.47
N LYS A 108 12.97 4.84 6.50
CA LYS A 108 13.14 5.71 5.33
C LYS A 108 13.93 4.99 4.26
N LEU A 109 13.42 5.00 3.04
CA LEU A 109 14.05 4.37 1.89
C LEU A 109 15.05 5.34 1.24
N ASN A 110 16.22 4.83 0.88
CA ASN A 110 17.23 5.61 0.18
C ASN A 110 16.95 5.56 -1.33
N LEU A 111 16.14 6.49 -1.82
CA LEU A 111 15.64 6.55 -3.19
C LEU A 111 16.06 7.86 -3.86
N THR A 112 16.33 7.79 -5.16
CA THR A 112 16.46 8.97 -6.02
C THR A 112 15.11 9.67 -6.21
N SER A 113 15.11 10.93 -6.67
CA SER A 113 13.87 11.67 -6.96
C SER A 113 13.01 10.95 -8.01
N ASP A 114 13.63 10.36 -9.03
CA ASP A 114 12.92 9.59 -10.07
C ASP A 114 12.27 8.32 -9.53
N GLU A 115 12.94 7.59 -8.65
CA GLU A 115 12.40 6.40 -8.01
C GLU A 115 11.23 6.75 -7.08
N LYS A 116 11.36 7.83 -6.31
CA LYS A 116 10.25 8.33 -5.47
C LYS A 116 9.03 8.67 -6.33
N GLN A 117 9.23 9.37 -7.45
CA GLN A 117 8.12 9.73 -8.33
C GLN A 117 7.46 8.48 -8.94
N LYS A 118 8.24 7.50 -9.43
CA LYS A 118 7.71 6.24 -9.97
C LYS A 118 6.87 5.46 -8.95
N ILE A 119 7.35 5.38 -7.70
CA ILE A 119 6.62 4.72 -6.61
C ILE A 119 5.32 5.46 -6.32
N TYR A 120 5.35 6.79 -6.26
CA TYR A 120 4.18 7.61 -6.03
C TYR A 120 3.16 7.46 -7.16
N ASP A 121 3.58 7.54 -8.41
CA ASP A 121 2.71 7.38 -9.58
C ASP A 121 2.05 5.99 -9.59
N ALA A 122 2.82 4.94 -9.28
CA ALA A 122 2.30 3.57 -9.18
C ALA A 122 1.27 3.42 -8.03
N LEU A 123 1.46 4.11 -6.90
CA LEU A 123 0.49 4.13 -5.81
C LEU A 123 -0.79 4.86 -6.20
N ILE A 124 -0.67 6.01 -6.87
CA ILE A 124 -1.82 6.79 -7.35
C ILE A 124 -2.61 6.03 -8.42
N GLU A 125 -1.93 5.37 -9.37
CA GLU A 125 -2.56 4.48 -10.34
C GLU A 125 -3.29 3.33 -9.66
N ASN A 126 -2.64 2.67 -8.69
CA ASN A 126 -3.25 1.57 -7.96
C ASN A 126 -4.40 2.02 -7.03
N TYR A 127 -4.41 3.28 -6.60
CA TYR A 127 -5.47 3.84 -5.76
C TYR A 127 -6.75 4.19 -6.56
N GLN A 128 -6.70 4.18 -7.89
CA GLN A 128 -7.90 4.43 -8.71
C GLN A 128 -9.00 3.40 -8.40
N PRO A 129 -10.28 3.77 -8.46
CA PRO A 129 -11.40 2.88 -8.13
C PRO A 129 -11.37 1.53 -8.83
N GLU A 130 -10.94 1.51 -10.09
CA GLU A 130 -10.83 0.31 -10.93
C GLU A 130 -9.64 -0.61 -10.56
N ASN A 131 -8.61 -0.08 -9.87
CA ASN A 131 -7.37 -0.80 -9.61
C ASN A 131 -7.18 -1.18 -8.14
N ARG A 132 -7.84 -0.46 -7.21
CA ARG A 132 -7.53 -0.55 -5.78
C ARG A 132 -8.02 -1.83 -5.10
N ILE A 133 -9.03 -2.50 -5.67
CA ILE A 133 -9.62 -3.72 -5.10
C ILE A 133 -8.83 -4.94 -5.57
N TYR A 134 -8.55 -5.85 -4.64
CA TYR A 134 -7.86 -7.09 -4.94
C TYR A 134 -8.38 -8.25 -4.10
N ARG A 135 -8.23 -9.49 -4.64
CA ARG A 135 -8.53 -10.71 -3.90
C ARG A 135 -7.40 -10.98 -2.90
N TYR A 136 -7.72 -10.87 -1.63
CA TYR A 136 -6.76 -11.12 -0.56
C TYR A 136 -6.32 -12.59 -0.53
N ASN A 137 -5.02 -12.81 -0.41
CA ASN A 137 -4.44 -14.10 -0.11
C ASN A 137 -3.42 -13.94 1.02
N PHE A 138 -3.64 -14.66 2.11
CA PHE A 138 -2.87 -14.53 3.34
C PHE A 138 -1.34 -14.71 3.12
N ILE A 139 -0.92 -15.56 2.18
CA ILE A 139 0.49 -15.86 1.93
C ILE A 139 1.03 -15.05 0.74
N TYR A 140 0.28 -14.95 -0.34
CA TYR A 140 0.81 -14.52 -1.63
C TYR A 140 0.37 -13.12 -2.08
N ASP A 141 -0.74 -12.59 -1.56
CA ASP A 141 -1.27 -11.30 -1.98
C ASP A 141 -1.94 -10.55 -0.82
N ASN A 142 -1.17 -9.76 -0.07
CA ASN A 142 -1.58 -9.15 1.19
C ASN A 142 -0.89 -7.80 1.44
N CYS A 143 -1.11 -7.25 2.64
CA CYS A 143 -0.56 -5.95 3.05
C CYS A 143 0.97 -5.90 3.13
N ALA A 144 1.67 -7.02 3.15
CA ALA A 144 3.14 -7.06 3.13
C ALA A 144 3.68 -7.31 1.71
N THR A 145 3.09 -8.26 0.97
CA THR A 145 3.58 -8.63 -0.36
C THR A 145 3.31 -7.56 -1.41
N ARG A 146 2.18 -6.85 -1.33
CA ARG A 146 1.87 -5.77 -2.29
C ARG A 146 2.82 -4.58 -2.21
N PRO A 147 3.10 -3.99 -1.02
CA PRO A 147 4.14 -2.97 -0.89
C PRO A 147 5.51 -3.46 -1.36
N PHE A 148 5.90 -4.68 -1.00
CA PHE A 148 7.15 -5.28 -1.40
C PHE A 148 7.30 -5.32 -2.93
N PHE A 149 6.34 -5.89 -3.65
CA PHE A 149 6.39 -5.96 -5.11
C PHE A 149 6.28 -4.58 -5.77
N LEU A 150 5.50 -3.66 -5.22
CA LEU A 150 5.42 -2.30 -5.73
C LEU A 150 6.77 -1.59 -5.64
N LEU A 151 7.44 -1.68 -4.49
CA LEU A 151 8.76 -1.09 -4.28
C LEU A 151 9.80 -1.69 -5.23
N ILE A 152 9.88 -3.02 -5.33
CA ILE A 152 10.85 -3.70 -6.20
C ILE A 152 10.67 -3.32 -7.68
N ARG A 153 9.44 -3.30 -8.17
CA ARG A 153 9.15 -3.03 -9.59
C ARG A 153 9.46 -1.59 -10.01
N ASN A 154 9.49 -0.66 -9.05
CA ASN A 154 9.67 0.76 -9.31
C ASN A 154 11.05 1.29 -8.87
N GLN A 155 11.94 0.43 -8.39
CA GLN A 155 13.33 0.77 -8.09
C GLN A 155 14.24 0.41 -9.26
N ALA A 156 15.41 1.07 -9.30
CA ALA A 156 16.46 0.74 -10.24
C ALA A 156 17.08 -0.64 -9.98
N GLU A 157 17.81 -1.16 -10.95
CA GLU A 157 18.18 -2.56 -11.22
C GLU A 157 19.00 -3.32 -10.15
N ASN A 158 19.26 -2.81 -8.93
CA ASN A 158 20.23 -3.40 -8.01
C ASN A 158 19.75 -3.66 -6.60
N ILE A 159 18.57 -4.30 -6.45
CA ILE A 159 18.14 -4.77 -5.12
C ILE A 159 18.84 -6.09 -4.79
N THR A 160 19.69 -6.07 -3.77
CA THR A 160 20.28 -7.29 -3.22
C THR A 160 19.51 -7.71 -1.97
N PHE A 161 18.96 -8.91 -2.00
CA PHE A 161 18.29 -9.51 -0.84
C PHE A 161 19.27 -10.35 -0.04
N ASN A 162 19.48 -9.99 1.20
CA ASN A 162 20.25 -10.78 2.14
C ASN A 162 19.29 -11.62 3.01
N LEU A 163 18.63 -12.58 2.37
CA LEU A 163 17.64 -13.42 3.03
C LEU A 163 18.34 -14.55 3.81
N PRO A 164 18.01 -14.75 5.09
CA PRO A 164 18.50 -15.92 5.81
C PRO A 164 17.88 -17.19 5.19
N HIS A 165 18.71 -18.22 5.05
CA HIS A 165 18.20 -19.55 4.72
C HIS A 165 17.38 -20.07 5.90
N THR A 166 16.07 -20.14 5.76
CA THR A 166 15.19 -20.74 6.74
C THR A 166 14.56 -22.00 6.17
N GLN A 167 14.45 -23.05 7.00
CA GLN A 167 13.67 -24.25 6.72
C GLN A 167 12.25 -24.16 7.31
N THR A 168 11.91 -23.01 7.90
CA THR A 168 10.61 -22.78 8.53
C THR A 168 9.50 -22.78 7.47
N THR A 169 8.46 -23.57 7.71
CA THR A 169 7.30 -23.61 6.81
C THR A 169 6.32 -22.50 7.13
N TYR A 170 5.47 -22.13 6.18
CA TYR A 170 4.38 -21.19 6.43
C TYR A 170 3.47 -21.63 7.57
N ARG A 171 3.20 -22.94 7.70
CA ARG A 171 2.44 -23.50 8.81
C ARG A 171 3.09 -23.18 10.16
N THR A 172 4.38 -23.43 10.31
CA THR A 172 5.12 -23.16 11.54
C THR A 172 5.05 -21.68 11.93
N ILE A 173 5.20 -20.77 10.95
CA ILE A 173 5.11 -19.32 11.19
C ILE A 173 3.68 -18.96 11.65
N ILE A 174 2.65 -19.49 10.99
CA ILE A 174 1.26 -19.22 11.36
C ILE A 174 0.97 -19.72 12.79
N GLU A 175 1.38 -20.94 13.12
CA GLU A 175 1.18 -21.57 14.44
C GLU A 175 1.86 -20.76 15.55
N GLU A 176 3.06 -20.21 15.31
CA GLU A 176 3.76 -19.34 16.23
C GLU A 176 2.96 -18.05 16.54
N TYR A 177 2.44 -17.37 15.50
CA TYR A 177 1.68 -16.12 15.68
C TYR A 177 0.29 -16.32 16.28
N VAL A 178 -0.35 -17.47 16.07
CA VAL A 178 -1.67 -17.76 16.67
C VAL A 178 -1.60 -18.42 18.04
N GLY A 179 -0.38 -18.74 18.52
CA GLY A 179 -0.16 -19.28 19.85
C GLY A 179 -0.55 -20.76 20.02
N TYR A 180 -0.50 -21.55 18.94
CA TYR A 180 -0.81 -22.98 18.98
C TYR A 180 0.26 -23.83 19.71
N ASN A 181 1.45 -23.23 19.96
CA ASN A 181 2.60 -23.92 20.58
C ASN A 181 2.88 -23.47 22.02
N ASN A 182 1.88 -22.91 22.74
CA ASN A 182 1.96 -22.58 24.16
C ASN A 182 1.06 -23.49 25.01
#